data_09b6bf1530c3136ff8ea99cae89ef159
#
_entry.id   09b6bf1530c3136ff8ea99cae89ef159
#
_cell.length_a   1.000
_cell.length_b   1.000
_cell.length_c   1.000
_cell.angle_alpha   90.00
_cell.angle_beta   90.00
_cell.angle_gamma   90.00
#
_symmetry.space_group_name_H-M   'P 1'
#
loop_
_entity.id
_entity.type
_entity.pdbx_description
1 polymer ?
#
loop_
_entity_poly.entity_id
_entity_poly.type
_entity_poly.pdbx_seq_one_letter_code
_entity_poly.pdbx_strand_id
1 'polypeptide(L)'
;LTTDSSGNIAWNSQTNLLSDTIEFQGYGALSTNYYILKGFENNADGKFGTDFGSADNTDNISPLNALRSGRFIAARDYTLNRWTGIVSNTSTDVCTIELWKVTPVDDSSTDLNITVLKATTITGSGNATPNTFDLDLTGEANRTIAKGDIVLCAVKNDDTATIFYLNSSLRLEYKI
;
A
#
# COMPACT_ATOMS: atom_id res chain seq x y z
N LEU A 1 -18.44 2.20 -31.33
CA LEU A 1 -19.27 1.69 -32.41
C LEU A 1 -18.43 0.70 -33.21
N THR A 2 -18.82 -0.56 -33.23
CA THR A 2 -18.16 -1.62 -34.01
C THR A 2 -19.19 -2.26 -34.93
N THR A 3 -18.74 -2.72 -36.09
CA THR A 3 -19.55 -3.57 -36.98
C THR A 3 -19.08 -5.01 -36.83
N ASP A 4 -20.00 -5.95 -36.68
CA ASP A 4 -19.70 -7.38 -36.78
C ASP A 4 -19.44 -7.80 -38.24
N SER A 5 -19.04 -9.05 -38.44
CA SER A 5 -18.79 -9.60 -39.78
C SER A 5 -20.01 -9.62 -40.70
N SER A 6 -21.20 -9.37 -40.19
CA SER A 6 -22.46 -9.29 -40.90
C SER A 6 -22.92 -7.86 -41.16
N GLY A 7 -22.10 -6.86 -40.79
CA GLY A 7 -22.39 -5.44 -40.98
C GLY A 7 -23.35 -4.83 -39.97
N ASN A 8 -23.71 -5.55 -38.90
CA ASN A 8 -24.56 -5.00 -37.84
C ASN A 8 -23.74 -4.04 -36.95
N ILE A 9 -24.32 -2.90 -36.66
CA ILE A 9 -23.73 -1.90 -35.78
C ILE A 9 -24.05 -2.27 -34.33
N ALA A 10 -23.02 -2.52 -33.54
CA ALA A 10 -23.15 -2.71 -32.09
C ALA A 10 -22.43 -1.59 -31.33
N TRP A 11 -23.09 -1.09 -30.31
CA TRP A 11 -22.44 -0.27 -29.30
C TRP A 11 -21.61 -1.22 -28.41
N ASN A 12 -20.29 -1.24 -28.61
CA ASN A 12 -19.46 -1.78 -27.56
C ASN A 12 -19.62 -0.89 -26.34
N SER A 13 -20.17 -1.42 -25.28
CA SER A 13 -20.04 -0.78 -23.98
C SER A 13 -18.54 -0.78 -23.65
N GLN A 14 -17.85 0.30 -24.00
CA GLN A 14 -16.53 0.53 -23.42
C GLN A 14 -16.76 0.59 -21.91
N THR A 15 -16.28 -0.41 -21.22
CA THR A 15 -16.16 -0.32 -19.78
C THR A 15 -15.13 0.77 -19.54
N ASN A 16 -15.59 1.97 -19.23
CA ASN A 16 -14.71 3.09 -18.91
C ASN A 16 -14.02 2.74 -17.59
N LEU A 17 -12.80 2.24 -17.69
CA LEU A 17 -11.91 2.08 -16.56
C LEU A 17 -11.38 3.47 -16.21
N LEU A 18 -11.75 3.94 -15.03
CA LEU A 18 -11.14 5.12 -14.42
C LEU A 18 -10.06 4.68 -13.44
N SER A 19 -9.15 5.57 -13.13
CA SER A 19 -8.08 5.29 -12.18
C SER A 19 -7.95 6.38 -11.14
N ASP A 20 -7.71 5.95 -9.90
CA ASP A 20 -7.29 6.79 -8.79
C ASP A 20 -5.85 6.44 -8.42
N THR A 21 -5.15 7.37 -7.79
CA THR A 21 -3.79 7.18 -7.31
C THR A 21 -3.70 7.50 -5.83
N ILE A 22 -3.06 6.60 -5.09
CA ILE A 22 -2.75 6.80 -3.68
C ILE A 22 -1.24 7.00 -3.54
N GLU A 23 -0.84 8.04 -2.84
CA GLU A 23 0.54 8.34 -2.52
C GLU A 23 0.86 7.89 -1.09
N PHE A 24 1.96 7.15 -0.92
CA PHE A 24 2.51 6.80 0.38
C PHE A 24 3.89 7.41 0.52
N GLN A 25 4.10 8.17 1.58
CA GLN A 25 5.36 8.82 1.87
C GLN A 25 5.71 8.66 3.34
N GLY A 26 6.98 8.53 3.63
CA GLY A 26 7.47 8.52 4.99
C GLY A 26 8.99 8.42 5.08
N TYR A 27 9.50 8.83 6.22
CA TYR A 27 10.89 8.62 6.57
C TYR A 27 11.04 8.38 8.07
N GLY A 28 12.12 7.78 8.48
CA GLY A 28 12.46 7.59 9.87
C GLY A 28 13.39 6.42 10.10
N ALA A 29 13.72 6.20 11.36
CA ALA A 29 14.46 5.02 11.77
C ALA A 29 13.51 3.82 11.80
N LEU A 30 13.89 2.75 11.10
CA LEU A 30 13.20 1.47 11.11
C LEU A 30 13.95 0.47 12.00
N SER A 31 13.23 -0.51 12.48
CA SER A 31 13.76 -1.69 13.17
C SER A 31 13.09 -2.94 12.60
N THR A 32 13.24 -4.06 13.28
CA THR A 32 12.58 -5.33 12.93
C THR A 32 11.05 -5.31 13.09
N ASN A 33 10.50 -4.24 13.66
CA ASN A 33 9.06 -4.04 13.75
C ASN A 33 8.50 -3.43 12.48
N TYR A 34 7.22 -3.68 12.19
CA TYR A 34 6.51 -2.96 11.14
C TYR A 34 6.14 -1.55 11.58
N TYR A 35 6.33 -0.60 10.68
CA TYR A 35 5.90 0.78 10.80
C TYR A 35 4.91 1.09 9.69
N ILE A 36 3.76 1.64 10.04
CA ILE A 36 2.78 2.06 9.06
C ILE A 36 3.08 3.50 8.65
N LEU A 37 3.06 3.76 7.35
CA LEU A 37 3.20 5.10 6.82
C LEU A 37 1.97 5.92 7.22
N LYS A 38 2.16 6.93 8.03
CA LYS A 38 1.10 7.89 8.36
C LYS A 38 0.71 8.71 7.14
N GLY A 39 -0.59 8.98 7.06
CA GLY A 39 -1.12 10.05 6.26
C GLY A 39 -0.47 11.40 6.62
N PHE A 40 -0.71 12.42 5.80
CA PHE A 40 -0.32 13.79 6.07
C PHE A 40 -0.95 14.29 7.39
N GLU A 41 -0.47 13.82 8.51
CA GLU A 41 -0.59 14.60 9.71
C GLU A 41 0.58 15.59 9.73
N ASN A 42 0.23 16.83 10.02
CA ASN A 42 1.11 18.00 10.12
C ASN A 42 2.12 17.86 11.29
N ASN A 43 2.73 16.71 11.44
CA ASN A 43 3.87 16.55 12.32
C ASN A 43 5.09 17.02 11.55
N ALA A 44 5.67 18.11 12.02
CA ALA A 44 6.84 18.78 11.47
C ALA A 44 8.06 17.88 11.18
N ASP A 45 7.97 16.60 11.53
CA ASP A 45 9.06 15.65 11.43
C ASP A 45 8.87 14.58 10.33
N GLY A 46 7.70 14.46 9.67
CA GLY A 46 7.47 13.47 8.59
C GLY A 46 7.78 12.01 8.92
N LYS A 47 7.92 11.69 10.21
CA LYS A 47 8.34 10.38 10.68
C LYS A 47 7.28 9.32 10.43
N PHE A 48 7.73 8.09 10.23
CA PHE A 48 6.86 6.92 10.23
C PHE A 48 5.98 6.91 11.48
N GLY A 49 4.73 6.63 11.26
CA GLY A 49 3.76 6.98 12.26
C GLY A 49 3.62 6.10 13.44
N THR A 50 3.66 4.84 13.36
CA THR A 50 3.36 3.98 14.51
C THR A 50 4.20 2.73 14.39
N ASP A 51 4.97 2.46 15.44
CA ASP A 51 5.55 1.16 15.70
C ASP A 51 4.38 0.18 15.89
N PHE A 52 4.31 -0.81 15.03
CA PHE A 52 3.20 -1.77 15.00
C PHE A 52 3.45 -3.00 15.88
N GLY A 53 4.46 -2.94 16.73
CA GLY A 53 4.84 -4.06 17.58
C GLY A 53 5.76 -5.06 16.88
N SER A 54 6.00 -6.19 17.54
CA SER A 54 6.98 -7.18 17.08
C SER A 54 6.68 -7.72 15.69
N ALA A 55 7.73 -8.10 14.98
CA ALA A 55 7.73 -8.58 13.60
C ALA A 55 6.75 -9.73 13.28
N ASP A 56 6.16 -10.33 14.29
CA ASP A 56 5.30 -11.50 14.15
C ASP A 56 3.79 -11.16 14.08
N ASN A 57 3.42 -9.88 14.14
CA ASN A 57 2.03 -9.46 14.27
C ASN A 57 1.50 -8.80 12.99
N THR A 58 1.68 -9.46 11.85
CA THR A 58 1.08 -9.03 10.57
C THR A 58 -0.37 -9.47 10.41
N ASP A 59 -0.90 -10.24 11.36
CA ASP A 59 -2.20 -10.88 11.18
C ASP A 59 -3.36 -9.95 11.52
N ASN A 60 -3.14 -8.96 12.40
CA ASN A 60 -4.21 -8.04 12.81
C ASN A 60 -3.70 -6.66 13.24
N ILE A 61 -4.60 -5.68 13.23
CA ILE A 61 -4.36 -4.29 13.60
C ILE A 61 -5.51 -3.76 14.43
N SER A 62 -5.21 -3.00 15.50
CA SER A 62 -6.28 -2.35 16.23
C SER A 62 -7.05 -1.36 15.35
N PRO A 63 -8.38 -1.24 15.52
CA PRO A 63 -9.19 -0.31 14.74
C PRO A 63 -8.66 1.12 14.77
N LEU A 64 -8.19 1.55 15.94
CA LEU A 64 -7.65 2.89 16.13
C LEU A 64 -6.38 3.12 15.31
N ASN A 65 -5.47 2.13 15.24
CA ASN A 65 -4.25 2.23 14.45
C ASN A 65 -4.56 2.18 12.95
N ALA A 66 -5.50 1.34 12.52
CA ALA A 66 -5.96 1.30 11.13
C ALA A 66 -6.52 2.66 10.69
N LEU A 67 -7.39 3.28 11.49
CA LEU A 67 -7.98 4.58 11.19
C LEU A 67 -6.96 5.73 11.21
N ARG A 68 -6.05 5.73 12.18
CA ARG A 68 -5.02 6.78 12.30
C ARG A 68 -3.97 6.71 11.20
N SER A 69 -3.71 5.52 10.70
CA SER A 69 -2.69 5.28 9.68
C SER A 69 -3.30 5.10 8.28
N GLY A 70 -4.61 4.92 8.20
CA GLY A 70 -5.34 4.68 6.96
C GLY A 70 -5.23 5.88 6.03
N ARG A 71 -4.44 5.72 4.97
CA ARG A 71 -4.31 6.72 3.92
C ARG A 71 -5.50 6.76 3.01
N PHE A 72 -6.11 5.62 2.83
CA PHE A 72 -7.13 5.47 1.83
C PHE A 72 -8.24 4.54 2.35
N ILE A 73 -9.42 5.10 2.45
CA ILE A 73 -10.65 4.34 2.68
C ILE A 73 -11.37 4.27 1.35
N ALA A 74 -11.59 3.06 0.86
CA ALA A 74 -12.19 2.83 -0.44
C ALA A 74 -13.64 3.34 -0.50
N ALA A 75 -13.90 4.38 -1.29
CA ALA A 75 -15.23 4.92 -1.49
C ALA A 75 -16.11 4.03 -2.39
N ARG A 76 -15.50 3.12 -3.12
CA ARG A 76 -16.11 2.15 -4.06
C ARG A 76 -15.21 0.93 -4.19
N ASP A 77 -15.61 -0.04 -4.99
CA ASP A 77 -14.78 -1.18 -5.33
C ASP A 77 -13.68 -0.77 -6.30
N TYR A 78 -12.45 -1.19 -6.00
CA TYR A 78 -11.27 -0.96 -6.82
C TYR A 78 -10.55 -2.27 -7.14
N THR A 79 -9.75 -2.20 -8.19
CA THR A 79 -8.80 -3.24 -8.55
C THR A 79 -7.40 -2.64 -8.57
N LEU A 80 -6.44 -3.29 -7.91
CA LEU A 80 -5.04 -2.86 -7.96
C LEU A 80 -4.49 -3.02 -9.37
N ASN A 81 -3.76 -2.02 -9.85
CA ASN A 81 -3.13 -2.05 -11.15
C ASN A 81 -1.60 -2.08 -11.05
N ARG A 82 -1.00 -1.06 -10.42
CA ARG A 82 0.46 -0.90 -10.39
C ARG A 82 0.90 -0.20 -9.13
N TRP A 83 2.06 -0.62 -8.60
CA TRP A 83 2.67 0.04 -7.46
C TRP A 83 4.12 0.36 -7.77
N THR A 84 4.45 1.64 -7.77
CA THR A 84 5.79 2.14 -8.07
C THR A 84 6.33 2.95 -6.91
N GLY A 85 7.65 3.02 -6.78
CA GLY A 85 8.21 3.86 -5.75
C GLY A 85 9.71 4.04 -5.84
N ILE A 86 10.17 4.98 -5.03
CA ILE A 86 11.58 5.27 -4.78
C ILE A 86 11.84 5.09 -3.30
N VAL A 87 12.88 4.37 -2.99
CA VAL A 87 13.31 4.04 -1.64
C VAL A 87 14.77 4.41 -1.46
N SER A 88 15.10 4.95 -0.31
CA SER A 88 16.49 5.15 0.11
C SER A 88 16.68 4.58 1.50
N ASN A 89 17.73 3.80 1.68
CA ASN A 89 18.10 3.16 2.94
C ASN A 89 19.58 3.45 3.22
N THR A 90 19.89 3.90 4.44
CA THR A 90 21.26 4.25 4.84
C THR A 90 22.10 3.06 5.28
N SER A 91 21.52 1.87 5.40
CA SER A 91 22.25 0.63 5.67
C SER A 91 22.30 -0.28 4.43
N THR A 92 23.03 -1.39 4.55
CA THR A 92 23.04 -2.48 3.57
C THR A 92 21.97 -3.54 3.84
N ASP A 93 21.12 -3.31 4.85
CA ASP A 93 20.11 -4.26 5.28
C ASP A 93 18.97 -4.36 4.28
N VAL A 94 18.18 -5.41 4.42
CA VAL A 94 17.00 -5.65 3.62
C VAL A 94 15.79 -4.98 4.30
N CYS A 95 15.14 -4.08 3.58
CA CYS A 95 13.87 -3.51 4.00
C CYS A 95 12.72 -4.21 3.28
N THR A 96 11.70 -4.59 4.01
CA THR A 96 10.45 -5.12 3.47
C THR A 96 9.41 -4.00 3.44
N ILE A 97 8.75 -3.86 2.29
CA ILE A 97 7.67 -2.90 2.07
C ILE A 97 6.44 -3.70 1.67
N GLU A 98 5.32 -3.45 2.32
CA GLU A 98 4.08 -4.18 2.10
C GLU A 98 2.89 -3.24 1.89
N LEU A 99 2.01 -3.63 0.97
CA LEU A 99 0.66 -3.08 0.88
C LEU A 99 -0.28 -3.98 1.67
N TRP A 100 -1.01 -3.39 2.59
CA TRP A 100 -1.98 -4.07 3.43
C TRP A 100 -3.39 -3.60 3.12
N LYS A 101 -4.31 -4.55 3.14
CA LYS A 101 -5.75 -4.29 3.17
C LYS A 101 -6.29 -4.67 4.54
N VAL A 102 -7.10 -3.78 5.09
CA VAL A 102 -7.84 -4.02 6.33
C VAL A 102 -9.31 -3.83 6.03
N THR A 103 -10.11 -4.85 6.28
CA THR A 103 -11.57 -4.77 6.17
C THR A 103 -12.16 -4.47 7.54
N PRO A 104 -12.79 -3.29 7.73
CA PRO A 104 -13.46 -2.97 8.98
C PRO A 104 -14.59 -3.95 9.29
N VAL A 105 -14.74 -4.29 10.57
CA VAL A 105 -15.86 -5.09 11.10
C VAL A 105 -16.66 -4.25 12.08
N ASP A 106 -17.93 -4.52 12.25
CA ASP A 106 -18.82 -3.73 13.13
C ASP A 106 -18.54 -3.94 14.63
N ASP A 107 -17.68 -4.88 14.98
CA ASP A 107 -17.29 -5.14 16.35
C ASP A 107 -16.00 -4.37 16.73
N SER A 108 -16.17 -3.34 17.55
CA SER A 108 -15.08 -2.46 17.99
C SER A 108 -14.13 -3.09 19.01
N SER A 109 -14.41 -4.30 19.50
CA SER A 109 -13.62 -4.97 20.53
C SER A 109 -12.53 -5.89 19.97
N THR A 110 -12.55 -6.16 18.68
CA THR A 110 -11.65 -7.12 18.02
C THR A 110 -10.66 -6.40 17.10
N ASP A 111 -9.41 -6.84 17.12
CA ASP A 111 -8.43 -6.38 16.14
C ASP A 111 -8.85 -6.79 14.73
N LEU A 112 -8.60 -5.89 13.78
CA LEU A 112 -8.96 -6.08 12.38
C LEU A 112 -7.92 -6.95 11.67
N ASN A 113 -8.36 -7.91 10.88
CA ASN A 113 -7.46 -8.75 10.10
C ASN A 113 -6.76 -7.97 8.99
N ILE A 114 -5.47 -8.20 8.86
CA ILE A 114 -4.65 -7.68 7.76
C ILE A 114 -4.60 -8.71 6.64
N THR A 115 -4.81 -8.26 5.42
CA THR A 115 -4.50 -9.02 4.21
C THR A 115 -3.34 -8.36 3.50
N VAL A 116 -2.22 -9.05 3.36
CA VAL A 116 -1.10 -8.57 2.56
C VAL A 116 -1.48 -8.66 1.08
N LEU A 117 -1.56 -7.52 0.43
CA LEU A 117 -1.89 -7.43 -0.99
C LEU A 117 -0.66 -7.67 -1.86
N LYS A 118 0.47 -7.10 -1.44
CA LYS A 118 1.77 -7.23 -2.08
C LYS A 118 2.89 -6.94 -1.09
N ALA A 119 3.96 -7.70 -1.21
CA ALA A 119 5.23 -7.43 -0.52
C ALA A 119 6.35 -7.26 -1.55
N THR A 120 7.33 -6.42 -1.23
CA THR A 120 8.59 -6.30 -1.94
C THR A 120 9.71 -6.04 -0.97
N THR A 121 10.93 -6.46 -1.34
CA THR A 121 12.13 -6.24 -0.54
C THR A 121 13.12 -5.39 -1.31
N ILE A 122 13.83 -4.53 -0.59
CA ILE A 122 14.88 -3.67 -1.16
C ILE A 122 16.10 -3.75 -0.26
N THR A 123 17.23 -4.12 -0.85
CA THR A 123 18.52 -4.09 -0.16
C THR A 123 19.10 -2.68 -0.27
N GLY A 124 19.44 -2.09 0.86
CA GLY A 124 20.08 -0.78 0.90
C GLY A 124 21.51 -0.82 0.34
N SER A 125 22.01 0.32 -0.09
CA SER A 125 23.38 0.46 -0.63
C SER A 125 24.38 0.95 0.42
N GLY A 126 23.94 1.23 1.64
CA GLY A 126 24.76 1.82 2.70
C GLY A 126 25.02 3.33 2.57
N ASN A 127 24.66 3.94 1.45
CA ASN A 127 24.97 5.34 1.12
C ASN A 127 23.74 6.20 0.83
N ALA A 128 22.56 5.78 1.29
CA ALA A 128 21.30 6.44 0.97
C ALA A 128 21.03 6.60 -0.55
N THR A 129 21.63 5.75 -1.37
CA THR A 129 21.39 5.76 -2.82
C THR A 129 19.95 5.34 -3.09
N PRO A 130 19.19 6.11 -3.87
CA PRO A 130 17.82 5.76 -4.19
C PRO A 130 17.74 4.46 -5.03
N ASN A 131 16.84 3.58 -4.63
CA ASN A 131 16.42 2.41 -5.39
C ASN A 131 14.98 2.61 -5.84
N THR A 132 14.62 2.08 -6.98
CA THR A 132 13.26 2.14 -7.50
C THR A 132 12.64 0.75 -7.52
N PHE A 133 11.33 0.68 -7.35
CA PHE A 133 10.56 -0.51 -7.62
C PHE A 133 9.35 -0.17 -8.51
N ASP A 134 8.93 -1.15 -9.29
CA ASP A 134 7.84 -1.04 -10.23
C ASP A 134 7.15 -2.40 -10.36
N LEU A 135 5.99 -2.53 -9.73
CA LEU A 135 5.28 -3.79 -9.58
C LEU A 135 3.95 -3.75 -10.31
N ASP A 136 3.81 -4.62 -11.31
CA ASP A 136 2.52 -4.91 -11.93
C ASP A 136 1.70 -5.78 -10.97
N LEU A 137 0.51 -5.30 -10.60
CA LEU A 137 -0.39 -5.97 -9.67
C LEU A 137 -1.57 -6.65 -10.38
N THR A 138 -1.63 -6.61 -11.69
CA THR A 138 -2.78 -7.11 -12.46
C THR A 138 -2.94 -8.64 -12.35
N GLY A 139 -1.86 -9.36 -12.05
CA GLY A 139 -1.84 -10.81 -11.85
C GLY A 139 -2.06 -11.29 -10.41
N GLU A 140 -2.16 -10.40 -9.43
CA GLU A 140 -2.23 -10.77 -8.02
C GLU A 140 -3.62 -11.31 -7.64
N ALA A 141 -3.65 -12.38 -6.84
CA ALA A 141 -4.91 -13.03 -6.41
C ALA A 141 -5.78 -12.12 -5.53
N ASN A 142 -5.16 -11.28 -4.69
CA ASN A 142 -5.84 -10.41 -3.72
C ASN A 142 -5.96 -8.96 -4.18
N ARG A 143 -6.01 -8.71 -5.49
CA ARG A 143 -5.98 -7.36 -6.04
C ARG A 143 -7.26 -6.53 -5.89
N THR A 144 -8.31 -7.08 -5.31
CA THR A 144 -9.61 -6.39 -5.15
C THR A 144 -9.69 -5.71 -3.80
N ILE A 145 -10.07 -4.44 -3.82
CA ILE A 145 -10.37 -3.59 -2.67
C ILE A 145 -11.86 -3.31 -2.71
N ALA A 146 -12.59 -3.76 -1.71
CA ALA A 146 -14.02 -3.49 -1.61
C ALA A 146 -14.29 -2.09 -1.04
N LYS A 147 -15.46 -1.54 -1.31
CA LYS A 147 -15.90 -0.30 -0.66
C LYS A 147 -15.85 -0.45 0.85
N GLY A 148 -15.21 0.49 1.52
CA GLY A 148 -15.01 0.52 2.97
C GLY A 148 -13.68 -0.09 3.43
N ASP A 149 -12.99 -0.87 2.59
CA ASP A 149 -11.65 -1.36 2.92
C ASP A 149 -10.67 -0.19 3.12
N ILE A 150 -9.71 -0.39 4.02
CA ILE A 150 -8.62 0.55 4.29
C ILE A 150 -7.36 -0.01 3.65
N VAL A 151 -6.64 0.82 2.90
CA VAL A 151 -5.35 0.47 2.31
C VAL A 151 -4.24 1.19 3.04
N LEU A 152 -3.24 0.44 3.47
CA LEU A 152 -2.09 0.88 4.24
C LEU A 152 -0.80 0.49 3.52
N CYS A 153 0.26 1.24 3.74
CA CYS A 153 1.61 0.82 3.40
C CYS A 153 2.41 0.64 4.68
N ALA A 154 3.01 -0.52 4.84
CA ALA A 154 3.82 -0.90 5.99
C ALA A 154 5.26 -1.16 5.56
N VAL A 155 6.21 -0.84 6.43
CA VAL A 155 7.65 -1.02 6.18
C VAL A 155 8.34 -1.56 7.43
N LYS A 156 9.32 -2.43 7.25
CA LYS A 156 10.24 -2.87 8.31
C LYS A 156 11.65 -3.04 7.78
N ASN A 157 12.62 -3.06 8.67
CA ASN A 157 13.99 -3.45 8.37
C ASN A 157 14.29 -4.82 9.00
N ASP A 158 15.18 -5.60 8.39
CA ASP A 158 15.53 -6.93 8.92
C ASP A 158 16.57 -6.85 10.04
N ASP A 159 17.18 -5.70 10.29
CA ASP A 159 18.20 -5.48 11.32
C ASP A 159 17.95 -4.17 12.09
N THR A 160 18.94 -3.71 12.82
CA THR A 160 18.88 -2.55 13.73
C THR A 160 18.56 -1.23 13.02
N ALA A 161 18.16 -0.25 13.81
CA ALA A 161 17.66 1.06 13.38
C ALA A 161 18.49 1.68 12.23
N THR A 162 17.85 1.80 11.08
CA THR A 162 18.38 2.47 9.90
C THR A 162 17.45 3.59 9.46
N ILE A 163 17.99 4.61 8.83
CA ILE A 163 17.15 5.67 8.27
C ILE A 163 16.66 5.24 6.90
N PHE A 164 15.37 5.29 6.76
CA PHE A 164 14.65 4.85 5.57
C PHE A 164 13.76 5.96 5.05
N TYR A 165 13.70 6.11 3.73
CA TYR A 165 12.84 7.04 3.03
C TYR A 165 12.03 6.29 1.99
N LEU A 166 10.75 6.54 1.93
CA LEU A 166 9.87 5.99 0.90
C LEU A 166 9.00 7.09 0.31
N ASN A 167 8.92 7.09 -1.01
CA ASN A 167 7.88 7.78 -1.76
C ASN A 167 7.34 6.79 -2.80
N SER A 168 6.06 6.45 -2.71
CA SER A 168 5.46 5.48 -3.62
C SER A 168 4.05 5.87 -4.02
N SER A 169 3.64 5.37 -5.18
CA SER A 169 2.37 5.65 -5.83
C SER A 169 1.69 4.33 -6.20
N LEU A 170 0.47 4.14 -5.71
CA LEU A 170 -0.39 2.99 -6.00
C LEU A 170 -1.52 3.42 -6.92
N ARG A 171 -1.57 2.83 -8.11
CA ARG A 171 -2.66 3.02 -9.06
C ARG A 171 -3.76 2.00 -8.83
N LEU A 172 -4.97 2.51 -8.68
CA LEU A 172 -6.21 1.75 -8.55
C LEU A 172 -7.07 1.99 -9.79
N GLU A 173 -7.81 0.97 -10.20
CA GLU A 173 -8.78 1.06 -11.28
C GLU A 173 -10.17 0.72 -10.76
N TYR A 174 -11.19 1.36 -11.32
CA TYR A 174 -12.59 1.10 -11.03
C TYR A 174 -13.45 1.25 -12.28
N LYS A 175 -14.63 0.61 -12.25
CA LYS A 175 -15.62 0.71 -13.31
C LYS A 175 -16.71 1.71 -12.91
N ILE A 176 -17.19 2.45 -13.89
CA ILE A 176 -18.40 3.25 -13.78
C ILE A 176 -19.58 2.43 -14.31
#